data_125afc9fe72b6f88e2cadd4a2e239ec4
#
_entry.id   125afc9fe72b6f88e2cadd4a2e239ec4
#
_cell.length_a   1.000
_cell.length_b   1.000
_cell.length_c   1.000
_cell.angle_alpha   90.00
_cell.angle_beta   90.00
_cell.angle_gamma   90.00
#
_symmetry.space_group_name_H-M   'P 1'
#
loop_
_entity.id
_entity.type
_entity.pdbx_description
1 polymer ?
#
loop_
_entity_poly.entity_id
_entity_poly.type
_entity_poly.pdbx_seq_one_letter_code
_entity_poly.pdbx_strand_id
1 'polypeptide(L)'
;FALARGISVLVISCPCALGLATPVAIMVGNGVGAKNGILFKTAVSLEQTGKTEIVALDKTGTITSGEPRVTDILPADGVTEQVLMSLAAALEQKSEHPLARAVLQKAQEDNLPPAEVADFQALPGNGLTAVLNGSTLYGGNAKLMQTLGVAVPQKMASSAEALAAQGKTPLFFAKDGTMQGVIAVADVIKEDSPQAVRELQGMGIRVVMLTGDNERTAKAIGAQAGVDEVIAGVLPDGKEAVIRSLKNKGRVAMVGDGINDAP
;
A
#
# COMPACT_ATOMS: atom_id res chain seq x y z
N PHE A 1 31.75 47.67 -44.52
CA PHE A 1 31.33 47.92 -43.13
C PHE A 1 29.84 47.60 -42.92
N ALA A 2 28.91 48.10 -43.72
CA ALA A 2 27.46 47.86 -43.58
C ALA A 2 27.08 46.38 -43.75
N LEU A 3 27.65 45.66 -44.72
CA LEU A 3 27.39 44.23 -44.96
C LEU A 3 27.82 43.39 -43.76
N ALA A 4 28.99 43.65 -43.19
CA ALA A 4 29.47 42.91 -42.02
C ALA A 4 28.55 43.13 -40.80
N ARG A 5 28.04 44.34 -40.59
CA ARG A 5 27.08 44.67 -39.54
C ARG A 5 25.72 43.98 -39.77
N GLY A 6 25.24 44.00 -41.01
CA GLY A 6 24.00 43.28 -41.38
C GLY A 6 24.09 41.77 -41.14
N ILE A 7 25.19 41.15 -41.52
CA ILE A 7 25.46 39.72 -41.28
C ILE A 7 25.52 39.45 -39.76
N SER A 8 26.22 40.30 -38.99
CA SER A 8 26.27 40.14 -37.53
C SER A 8 24.89 40.19 -36.85
N VAL A 9 24.02 41.11 -37.29
CA VAL A 9 22.64 41.18 -36.80
C VAL A 9 21.86 39.92 -37.15
N LEU A 10 21.97 39.40 -38.36
CA LEU A 10 21.28 38.19 -38.78
C LEU A 10 21.76 36.95 -38.01
N VAL A 11 23.07 36.82 -37.76
CA VAL A 11 23.65 35.70 -37.00
C VAL A 11 23.23 35.78 -35.54
N ILE A 12 23.23 36.97 -34.88
CA ILE A 12 22.79 37.15 -33.52
C ILE A 12 21.27 36.92 -33.38
N SER A 13 20.49 37.29 -34.40
CA SER A 13 19.03 37.08 -34.44
C SER A 13 18.63 35.63 -34.74
N CYS A 14 19.59 34.74 -35.06
CA CYS A 14 19.27 33.35 -35.25
C CYS A 14 18.83 32.69 -33.94
N PRO A 15 17.58 32.23 -33.78
CA PRO A 15 17.09 31.63 -32.55
C PRO A 15 17.58 30.16 -32.39
N CYS A 16 18.75 29.81 -32.97
CA CYS A 16 19.25 28.44 -33.03
C CYS A 16 19.38 27.83 -31.62
N ALA A 17 19.84 28.59 -30.62
CA ALA A 17 19.94 28.10 -29.26
C ALA A 17 18.54 27.92 -28.61
N LEU A 18 17.60 28.80 -28.87
CA LEU A 18 16.26 28.76 -28.33
C LEU A 18 15.35 27.84 -29.14
N GLY A 19 15.51 27.82 -30.48
CA GLY A 19 14.66 27.07 -31.39
C GLY A 19 15.01 25.58 -31.53
N LEU A 20 16.26 25.21 -31.27
CA LEU A 20 16.72 23.83 -31.50
C LEU A 20 17.19 23.13 -30.20
N ALA A 21 17.91 23.83 -29.33
CA ALA A 21 18.50 23.22 -28.14
C ALA A 21 17.45 22.72 -27.15
N THR A 22 16.39 23.47 -26.89
CA THR A 22 15.31 23.06 -25.98
C THR A 22 14.52 21.86 -26.50
N PRO A 23 14.04 21.82 -27.76
CA PRO A 23 13.39 20.61 -28.30
C PRO A 23 14.29 19.38 -28.29
N VAL A 24 15.58 19.53 -28.62
CA VAL A 24 16.54 18.42 -28.59
C VAL A 24 16.74 17.91 -27.18
N ALA A 25 16.89 18.78 -26.18
CA ALA A 25 17.02 18.39 -24.78
C ALA A 25 15.77 17.60 -24.29
N ILE A 26 14.57 18.06 -24.68
CA ILE A 26 13.31 17.37 -24.37
C ILE A 26 13.26 16.00 -25.06
N MET A 27 13.64 15.90 -26.32
CA MET A 27 13.69 14.62 -27.04
C MET A 27 14.67 13.64 -26.38
N VAL A 28 15.85 14.10 -25.99
CA VAL A 28 16.85 13.27 -25.31
C VAL A 28 16.31 12.86 -23.93
N GLY A 29 15.75 13.76 -23.15
CA GLY A 29 15.15 13.47 -21.85
C GLY A 29 14.02 12.44 -21.93
N ASN A 30 13.09 12.62 -22.87
CA ASN A 30 12.03 11.66 -23.13
C ASN A 30 12.58 10.30 -23.59
N GLY A 31 13.61 10.30 -24.45
CA GLY A 31 14.26 9.06 -24.91
C GLY A 31 14.95 8.29 -23.79
N VAL A 32 15.63 8.98 -22.89
CA VAL A 32 16.23 8.36 -21.69
C VAL A 32 15.14 7.85 -20.75
N GLY A 33 14.08 8.65 -20.49
CA GLY A 33 12.93 8.21 -19.71
C GLY A 33 12.31 6.94 -20.28
N ALA A 34 11.98 6.92 -21.55
CA ALA A 34 11.36 5.77 -22.22
C ALA A 34 12.21 4.49 -22.15
N LYS A 35 13.55 4.61 -22.29
CA LYS A 35 14.48 3.47 -22.12
C LYS A 35 14.44 2.88 -20.70
N ASN A 36 14.07 3.68 -19.70
CA ASN A 36 13.89 3.25 -18.31
C ASN A 36 12.42 2.99 -17.92
N GLY A 37 11.52 2.87 -18.90
CA GLY A 37 10.09 2.61 -18.66
C GLY A 37 9.30 3.82 -18.19
N ILE A 38 9.86 5.03 -18.23
CA ILE A 38 9.21 6.27 -17.78
C ILE A 38 8.70 7.04 -19.00
N LEU A 39 7.40 7.30 -19.05
CA LEU A 39 6.75 8.05 -20.11
C LEU A 39 6.25 9.40 -19.57
N PHE A 40 6.78 10.49 -20.09
CA PHE A 40 6.32 11.84 -19.76
C PHE A 40 5.14 12.24 -20.68
N LYS A 41 4.04 12.65 -20.07
CA LYS A 41 2.86 13.08 -20.81
C LYS A 41 3.09 14.39 -21.58
N THR A 42 3.92 15.27 -21.04
CA THR A 42 4.26 16.58 -21.65
C THR A 42 5.71 16.96 -21.37
N ALA A 43 6.26 17.85 -22.19
CA ALA A 43 7.58 18.44 -21.94
C ALA A 43 7.65 19.21 -20.61
N VAL A 44 6.54 19.85 -20.22
CA VAL A 44 6.41 20.54 -18.93
C VAL A 44 6.53 19.57 -17.78
N SER A 45 5.93 18.37 -17.90
CA SER A 45 6.04 17.32 -16.86
C SER A 45 7.49 16.90 -16.65
N LEU A 46 8.27 16.71 -17.74
CA LEU A 46 9.70 16.40 -17.65
C LEU A 46 10.48 17.50 -16.90
N GLU A 47 10.24 18.77 -17.26
CA GLU A 47 10.90 19.91 -16.62
C GLU A 47 10.53 20.04 -15.14
N GLN A 48 9.25 19.88 -14.79
CA GLN A 48 8.77 20.02 -13.41
C GLN A 48 9.27 18.87 -12.53
N THR A 49 9.37 17.65 -13.06
CA THR A 49 9.92 16.51 -12.31
C THR A 49 11.34 16.79 -11.83
N GLY A 50 12.19 17.40 -12.67
CA GLY A 50 13.56 17.76 -12.28
C GLY A 50 13.66 18.88 -11.23
N LYS A 51 12.54 19.53 -10.89
CA LYS A 51 12.47 20.62 -9.89
C LYS A 51 11.73 20.22 -8.64
N THR A 52 11.38 18.93 -8.48
CA THR A 52 10.62 18.41 -7.34
C THR A 52 11.44 18.53 -6.06
N GLU A 53 10.82 19.06 -5.01
CA GLU A 53 11.40 19.23 -3.67
C GLU A 53 10.74 18.31 -2.65
N ILE A 54 9.49 17.93 -2.90
CA ILE A 54 8.68 17.04 -2.05
C ILE A 54 8.04 15.98 -2.91
N VAL A 55 8.22 14.70 -2.55
CA VAL A 55 7.49 13.59 -3.15
C VAL A 55 6.48 13.07 -2.14
N ALA A 56 5.21 13.16 -2.49
CA ALA A 56 4.10 12.58 -1.74
C ALA A 56 3.75 11.22 -2.33
N LEU A 57 3.97 10.15 -1.56
CA LEU A 57 3.72 8.77 -1.97
C LEU A 57 2.39 8.31 -1.37
N ASP A 58 1.49 7.75 -2.19
CA ASP A 58 0.41 6.96 -1.63
C ASP A 58 0.97 5.70 -0.97
N LYS A 59 0.29 5.18 0.06
CA LYS A 59 0.72 3.93 0.70
C LYS A 59 0.42 2.73 -0.21
N THR A 60 -0.86 2.55 -0.53
CA THR A 60 -1.39 1.32 -1.14
C THR A 60 -0.99 1.24 -2.61
N GLY A 61 -0.42 0.10 -3.04
CA GLY A 61 0.04 -0.09 -4.42
C GLY A 61 1.32 0.68 -4.81
N THR A 62 1.74 1.66 -4.02
CA THR A 62 2.94 2.48 -4.25
C THR A 62 4.09 2.09 -3.31
N ILE A 63 3.98 2.36 -2.01
CA ILE A 63 4.95 1.91 -1.00
C ILE A 63 4.76 0.43 -0.69
N THR A 64 3.50 -0.02 -0.64
CA THR A 64 3.12 -1.41 -0.42
C THR A 64 2.71 -2.07 -1.73
N SER A 65 2.60 -3.40 -1.73
CA SER A 65 2.20 -4.16 -2.92
C SER A 65 0.75 -3.90 -3.36
N GLY A 66 -0.09 -3.38 -2.47
CA GLY A 66 -1.53 -3.24 -2.68
C GLY A 66 -2.30 -4.55 -2.55
N GLU A 67 -1.58 -5.63 -2.29
CA GLU A 67 -2.13 -6.97 -2.10
C GLU A 67 -1.87 -7.42 -0.66
N PRO A 68 -2.91 -7.51 0.19
CA PRO A 68 -2.76 -8.05 1.53
C PRO A 68 -2.25 -9.49 1.50
N ARG A 69 -1.33 -9.83 2.41
CA ARG A 69 -0.79 -11.18 2.58
C ARG A 69 -0.84 -11.62 4.03
N VAL A 70 -0.93 -12.91 4.27
CA VAL A 70 -0.76 -13.49 5.61
C VAL A 70 0.70 -13.30 6.02
N THR A 71 0.93 -12.65 7.15
CA THR A 71 2.27 -12.37 7.68
C THR A 71 2.61 -13.17 8.92
N ASP A 72 1.60 -13.52 9.72
CA ASP A 72 1.80 -14.28 10.96
C ASP A 72 0.63 -15.24 11.19
N ILE A 73 0.94 -16.41 11.71
CA ILE A 73 -0.03 -17.45 12.08
C ILE A 73 0.25 -17.80 13.54
N LEU A 74 -0.73 -17.61 14.41
CA LEU A 74 -0.65 -17.85 15.84
C LEU A 74 -1.71 -18.88 16.24
N PRO A 75 -1.42 -20.18 16.17
CA PRO A 75 -2.37 -21.23 16.57
C PRO A 75 -2.59 -21.22 18.09
N ALA A 76 -3.76 -21.67 18.52
CA ALA A 76 -4.07 -21.93 19.92
C ALA A 76 -3.36 -23.20 20.41
N ASP A 77 -3.26 -23.39 21.72
CA ASP A 77 -2.65 -24.58 22.30
C ASP A 77 -3.34 -25.84 21.80
N GLY A 78 -2.55 -26.78 21.27
CA GLY A 78 -3.04 -28.03 20.69
C GLY A 78 -3.54 -27.94 19.24
N VAL A 79 -3.51 -26.76 18.62
CA VAL A 79 -3.83 -26.55 17.21
C VAL A 79 -2.54 -26.36 16.41
N THR A 80 -2.43 -26.97 15.24
CA THR A 80 -1.30 -26.74 14.34
C THR A 80 -1.59 -25.58 13.37
N GLU A 81 -0.55 -24.95 12.83
CA GLU A 81 -0.71 -23.90 11.81
C GLU A 81 -1.52 -24.38 10.60
N GLN A 82 -1.28 -25.62 10.16
CA GLN A 82 -2.00 -26.24 9.04
C GLN A 82 -3.49 -26.39 9.33
N VAL A 83 -3.86 -26.80 10.55
CA VAL A 83 -5.27 -26.93 10.97
C VAL A 83 -5.93 -25.56 10.99
N LEU A 84 -5.27 -24.54 11.57
CA LEU A 84 -5.79 -23.18 11.61
C LEU A 84 -5.96 -22.60 10.20
N MET A 85 -4.96 -22.77 9.32
CA MET A 85 -5.03 -22.29 7.95
C MET A 85 -6.12 -22.99 7.13
N SER A 86 -6.27 -24.32 7.27
CA SER A 86 -7.33 -25.07 6.59
C SER A 86 -8.73 -24.62 7.01
N LEU A 87 -8.91 -24.36 8.31
CA LEU A 87 -10.16 -23.84 8.86
C LEU A 87 -10.46 -22.43 8.36
N ALA A 88 -9.45 -21.55 8.38
CA ALA A 88 -9.57 -20.19 7.88
C ALA A 88 -9.89 -20.17 6.37
N ALA A 89 -9.19 -20.98 5.57
CA ALA A 89 -9.45 -21.08 4.14
C ALA A 89 -10.86 -21.61 3.83
N ALA A 90 -11.34 -22.61 4.58
CA ALA A 90 -12.70 -23.12 4.43
C ALA A 90 -13.74 -22.02 4.70
N LEU A 91 -13.54 -21.21 5.73
CA LEU A 91 -14.45 -20.12 6.09
C LEU A 91 -14.39 -18.96 5.09
N GLU A 92 -13.21 -18.59 4.62
CA GLU A 92 -12.99 -17.40 3.77
C GLU A 92 -13.27 -17.66 2.27
N GLN A 93 -13.45 -18.93 1.83
CA GLN A 93 -13.59 -19.25 0.40
C GLN A 93 -14.81 -18.59 -0.29
N LYS A 94 -15.85 -18.24 0.47
CA LYS A 94 -17.05 -17.57 -0.04
C LYS A 94 -17.06 -16.07 0.25
N SER A 95 -16.00 -15.54 0.84
CA SER A 95 -15.85 -14.12 1.17
C SER A 95 -15.23 -13.35 0.01
N GLU A 96 -15.80 -12.20 -0.34
CA GLU A 96 -15.25 -11.29 -1.35
C GLU A 96 -14.28 -10.26 -0.74
N HIS A 97 -14.04 -10.32 0.56
CA HIS A 97 -13.20 -9.35 1.26
C HIS A 97 -11.72 -9.49 0.82
N PRO A 98 -10.97 -8.38 0.65
CA PRO A 98 -9.55 -8.45 0.29
C PRO A 98 -8.69 -9.30 1.24
N LEU A 99 -9.01 -9.33 2.54
CA LEU A 99 -8.32 -10.15 3.53
C LEU A 99 -8.56 -11.65 3.31
N ALA A 100 -9.72 -12.04 2.80
CA ALA A 100 -10.03 -13.43 2.44
C ALA A 100 -9.10 -13.93 1.34
N ARG A 101 -8.83 -13.10 0.33
CA ARG A 101 -7.89 -13.45 -0.75
C ARG A 101 -6.50 -13.77 -0.21
N ALA A 102 -6.03 -13.02 0.78
CA ALA A 102 -4.74 -13.25 1.42
C ALA A 102 -4.68 -14.63 2.10
N VAL A 103 -5.75 -15.00 2.83
CA VAL A 103 -5.86 -16.30 3.49
C VAL A 103 -5.91 -17.44 2.48
N LEU A 104 -6.71 -17.30 1.43
CA LEU A 104 -6.85 -18.30 0.37
C LEU A 104 -5.55 -18.48 -0.43
N GLN A 105 -4.85 -17.39 -0.74
CA GLN A 105 -3.55 -17.44 -1.41
C GLN A 105 -2.53 -18.19 -0.56
N LYS A 106 -2.44 -17.90 0.73
CA LYS A 106 -1.53 -18.58 1.65
C LYS A 106 -1.88 -20.08 1.77
N ALA A 107 -3.16 -20.43 1.86
CA ALA A 107 -3.61 -21.81 1.86
C ALA A 107 -3.21 -22.55 0.58
N GLN A 108 -3.31 -21.90 -0.58
CA GLN A 108 -2.88 -22.46 -1.87
C GLN A 108 -1.36 -22.69 -1.91
N GLU A 109 -0.57 -21.72 -1.44
CA GLU A 109 0.89 -21.84 -1.33
C GLU A 109 1.31 -23.02 -0.45
N ASP A 110 0.56 -23.26 0.64
CA ASP A 110 0.79 -24.37 1.57
C ASP A 110 0.15 -25.69 1.11
N ASN A 111 -0.44 -25.74 -0.10
CA ASN A 111 -1.16 -26.91 -0.65
C ASN A 111 -2.31 -27.41 0.23
N LEU A 112 -3.05 -26.50 0.85
CA LEU A 112 -4.22 -26.74 1.68
C LEU A 112 -5.51 -26.37 0.93
N PRO A 113 -6.13 -27.29 0.17
CA PRO A 113 -7.37 -26.97 -0.53
C PRO A 113 -8.48 -26.67 0.48
N PRO A 114 -9.26 -25.58 0.28
CA PRO A 114 -10.35 -25.25 1.18
C PRO A 114 -11.46 -26.29 1.10
N ALA A 115 -11.93 -26.75 2.26
CA ALA A 115 -13.08 -27.66 2.35
C ALA A 115 -14.39 -26.88 2.15
N GLU A 116 -15.40 -27.50 1.53
CA GLU A 116 -16.70 -26.88 1.35
C GLU A 116 -17.42 -26.65 2.68
N VAL A 117 -18.02 -25.46 2.82
CA VAL A 117 -18.80 -25.09 3.99
C VAL A 117 -20.26 -24.87 3.64
N ALA A 118 -21.14 -25.23 4.57
CA ALA A 118 -22.56 -24.91 4.54
C ALA A 118 -22.88 -23.65 5.36
N ASP A 119 -24.08 -23.11 5.20
CA ASP A 119 -24.65 -22.00 5.99
C ASP A 119 -23.70 -20.81 6.18
N PHE A 120 -22.98 -20.45 5.12
CA PHE A 120 -22.09 -19.31 5.13
C PHE A 120 -22.88 -18.00 5.30
N GLN A 121 -22.47 -17.19 6.25
CA GLN A 121 -23.02 -15.87 6.51
C GLN A 121 -21.91 -14.84 6.79
N ALA A 122 -21.97 -13.71 6.09
CA ALA A 122 -21.19 -12.54 6.44
C ALA A 122 -21.87 -11.77 7.58
N LEU A 123 -21.09 -11.40 8.60
CA LEU A 123 -21.53 -10.58 9.74
C LEU A 123 -20.96 -9.17 9.56
N PRO A 124 -21.70 -8.22 8.97
CA PRO A 124 -21.16 -6.91 8.60
C PRO A 124 -20.41 -6.22 9.74
N GLY A 125 -19.18 -5.80 9.48
CA GLY A 125 -18.32 -5.12 10.44
C GLY A 125 -17.73 -5.98 11.57
N ASN A 126 -18.06 -7.29 11.63
CA ASN A 126 -17.57 -8.19 12.69
C ASN A 126 -16.79 -9.38 12.14
N GLY A 127 -17.25 -10.04 11.08
CA GLY A 127 -16.59 -11.21 10.52
C GLY A 127 -17.53 -12.13 9.75
N LEU A 128 -17.31 -13.44 9.86
CA LEU A 128 -17.93 -14.50 9.09
C LEU A 128 -18.34 -15.65 10.00
N THR A 129 -19.34 -16.43 9.58
CA THR A 129 -19.69 -17.73 10.17
C THR A 129 -20.06 -18.73 9.07
N ALA A 130 -19.77 -20.01 9.30
CA ALA A 130 -20.17 -21.11 8.42
C ALA A 130 -20.18 -22.43 9.19
N VAL A 131 -20.72 -23.48 8.57
CA VAL A 131 -20.73 -24.83 9.13
C VAL A 131 -19.80 -25.73 8.30
N LEU A 132 -18.84 -26.38 8.95
CA LEU A 132 -17.93 -27.35 8.35
C LEU A 132 -18.10 -28.72 9.06
N ASN A 133 -18.57 -29.72 8.35
CA ASN A 133 -18.76 -31.07 8.89
C ASN A 133 -19.57 -31.12 10.21
N GLY A 134 -20.61 -30.28 10.32
CA GLY A 134 -21.47 -30.19 11.51
C GLY A 134 -20.90 -29.30 12.65
N SER A 135 -19.69 -28.76 12.50
CA SER A 135 -19.10 -27.80 13.44
C SER A 135 -19.28 -26.36 12.95
N THR A 136 -19.61 -25.45 13.86
CA THR A 136 -19.76 -24.03 13.51
C THR A 136 -18.41 -23.31 13.59
N LEU A 137 -18.04 -22.68 12.49
CA LEU A 137 -16.83 -21.88 12.37
C LEU A 137 -17.17 -20.38 12.49
N TYR A 138 -16.27 -19.64 13.12
CA TYR A 138 -16.31 -18.20 13.22
C TYR A 138 -14.95 -17.62 12.85
N GLY A 139 -14.95 -16.53 12.08
CA GLY A 139 -13.74 -15.78 11.75
C GLY A 139 -14.03 -14.29 11.77
N GLY A 140 -13.15 -13.47 12.34
CA GLY A 140 -13.36 -12.04 12.37
C GLY A 140 -12.52 -11.28 13.38
N ASN A 141 -12.99 -10.12 13.80
CA ASN A 141 -12.27 -9.26 14.76
C ASN A 141 -12.46 -9.72 16.23
N ALA A 142 -11.68 -9.12 17.14
CA ALA A 142 -11.77 -9.41 18.58
C ALA A 142 -13.16 -9.16 19.17
N LYS A 143 -13.89 -8.17 18.62
CA LYS A 143 -15.26 -7.84 19.06
C LYS A 143 -16.24 -8.99 18.78
N LEU A 144 -16.08 -9.67 17.63
CA LEU A 144 -16.88 -10.85 17.32
C LEU A 144 -16.65 -11.95 18.38
N MET A 145 -15.41 -12.25 18.72
CA MET A 145 -15.07 -13.26 19.74
C MET A 145 -15.71 -12.92 21.10
N GLN A 146 -15.65 -11.65 21.49
CA GLN A 146 -16.31 -11.18 22.71
C GLN A 146 -17.83 -11.35 22.66
N THR A 147 -18.46 -11.00 21.54
CA THR A 147 -19.92 -11.13 21.36
C THR A 147 -20.38 -12.58 21.43
N LEU A 148 -19.58 -13.49 20.92
CA LEU A 148 -19.83 -14.95 20.94
C LEU A 148 -19.47 -15.60 22.29
N GLY A 149 -18.88 -14.88 23.22
CA GLY A 149 -18.41 -15.43 24.49
C GLY A 149 -17.20 -16.39 24.34
N VAL A 150 -16.49 -16.31 23.22
CA VAL A 150 -15.27 -17.11 23.00
C VAL A 150 -14.13 -16.54 23.83
N ALA A 151 -13.59 -17.37 24.72
CA ALA A 151 -12.45 -16.99 25.55
C ALA A 151 -11.18 -16.90 24.68
N VAL A 152 -10.63 -15.69 24.56
CA VAL A 152 -9.32 -15.46 23.92
C VAL A 152 -8.24 -15.51 24.99
N PRO A 153 -7.26 -16.44 24.95
CA PRO A 153 -6.17 -16.48 25.91
C PRO A 153 -5.41 -15.15 25.96
N GLN A 154 -5.06 -14.69 27.17
CA GLN A 154 -4.41 -13.39 27.39
C GLN A 154 -3.12 -13.24 26.54
N LYS A 155 -2.31 -14.29 26.46
CA LYS A 155 -1.10 -14.30 25.62
C LYS A 155 -1.41 -14.03 24.14
N MET A 156 -2.47 -14.65 23.62
CA MET A 156 -2.90 -14.47 22.23
C MET A 156 -3.47 -13.08 22.00
N ALA A 157 -4.26 -12.55 22.92
CA ALA A 157 -4.77 -11.17 22.87
C ALA A 157 -3.62 -10.16 22.82
N SER A 158 -2.63 -10.29 23.71
CA SER A 158 -1.46 -9.42 23.74
C SER A 158 -0.62 -9.52 22.47
N SER A 159 -0.47 -10.75 21.90
CA SER A 159 0.23 -10.92 20.61
C SER A 159 -0.52 -10.27 19.46
N ALA A 160 -1.85 -10.43 19.41
CA ALA A 160 -2.69 -9.78 18.39
C ALA A 160 -2.62 -8.24 18.49
N GLU A 161 -2.63 -7.68 19.71
CA GLU A 161 -2.43 -6.25 19.91
C GLU A 161 -1.05 -5.76 19.46
N ALA A 162 0.01 -6.53 19.71
CA ALA A 162 1.34 -6.22 19.25
C ALA A 162 1.44 -6.23 17.72
N LEU A 163 0.79 -7.20 17.05
CA LEU A 163 0.69 -7.24 15.59
C LEU A 163 -0.11 -6.06 15.03
N ALA A 164 -1.23 -5.72 15.65
CA ALA A 164 -2.00 -4.53 15.28
C ALA A 164 -1.19 -3.24 15.46
N ALA A 165 -0.30 -3.17 16.46
CA ALA A 165 0.62 -2.06 16.65
C ALA A 165 1.65 -1.91 15.53
N GLN A 166 1.96 -3.02 14.84
CA GLN A 166 2.86 -3.06 13.67
C GLN A 166 2.13 -2.76 12.34
N GLY A 167 0.85 -2.40 12.40
CA GLY A 167 0.05 -2.11 11.20
C GLY A 167 -0.58 -3.32 10.52
N LYS A 168 -0.55 -4.49 11.19
CA LYS A 168 -1.19 -5.71 10.69
C LYS A 168 -2.63 -5.81 11.16
N THR A 169 -3.44 -6.57 10.45
CA THR A 169 -4.85 -6.84 10.81
C THR A 169 -4.98 -8.25 11.36
N PRO A 170 -5.14 -8.45 12.67
CA PRO A 170 -5.34 -9.76 13.26
C PRO A 170 -6.79 -10.22 13.04
N LEU A 171 -6.94 -11.41 12.47
CA LEU A 171 -8.19 -12.14 12.28
C LEU A 171 -8.22 -13.30 13.27
N PHE A 172 -9.27 -13.38 14.07
CA PHE A 172 -9.48 -14.42 15.09
C PHE A 172 -10.36 -15.52 14.53
N PHE A 173 -10.00 -16.79 14.75
CA PHE A 173 -10.75 -17.93 14.28
C PHE A 173 -11.15 -18.83 15.45
N ALA A 174 -12.42 -19.25 15.47
CA ALA A 174 -12.95 -20.14 16.48
C ALA A 174 -13.79 -21.25 15.84
N LYS A 175 -13.85 -22.40 16.51
CA LYS A 175 -14.67 -23.55 16.15
C LYS A 175 -15.49 -23.99 17.36
N ASP A 176 -16.81 -24.13 17.22
CA ASP A 176 -17.75 -24.55 18.27
C ASP A 176 -17.51 -23.79 19.60
N GLY A 177 -17.28 -22.48 19.54
CA GLY A 177 -17.02 -21.63 20.70
C GLY A 177 -15.61 -21.74 21.30
N THR A 178 -14.71 -22.54 20.69
CA THR A 178 -13.33 -22.71 21.14
C THR A 178 -12.38 -21.97 20.22
N MET A 179 -11.48 -21.15 20.79
CA MET A 179 -10.46 -20.43 20.04
C MET A 179 -9.51 -21.36 19.31
N GLN A 180 -9.31 -21.16 18.03
CA GLN A 180 -8.38 -21.95 17.19
C GLN A 180 -7.08 -21.20 16.93
N GLY A 181 -7.11 -19.88 16.84
CA GLY A 181 -5.92 -19.08 16.64
C GLY A 181 -6.20 -17.72 16.03
N VAL A 182 -5.11 -17.02 15.75
CA VAL A 182 -5.12 -15.70 15.09
C VAL A 182 -4.23 -15.76 13.85
N ILE A 183 -4.73 -15.21 12.75
CA ILE A 183 -3.96 -15.01 11.52
C ILE A 183 -3.85 -13.51 11.30
N ALA A 184 -2.64 -12.98 11.18
CA ALA A 184 -2.43 -11.57 10.85
C ALA A 184 -2.23 -11.39 9.36
N VAL A 185 -2.92 -10.41 8.80
CA VAL A 185 -2.84 -10.02 7.40
C VAL A 185 -2.39 -8.58 7.31
N ALA A 186 -1.47 -8.29 6.41
CA ALA A 186 -1.01 -6.92 6.14
C ALA A 186 -0.74 -6.72 4.65
N ASP A 187 -0.86 -5.47 4.22
CA ASP A 187 -0.33 -5.02 2.94
C ASP A 187 1.19 -4.80 3.11
N VAL A 188 1.96 -5.63 2.44
CA VAL A 188 3.42 -5.71 2.66
C VAL A 188 4.13 -4.62 1.88
N ILE A 189 5.10 -3.96 2.53
CA ILE A 189 5.99 -2.99 1.87
C ILE A 189 6.78 -3.71 0.78
N LYS A 190 6.87 -3.11 -0.41
CA LYS A 190 7.70 -3.63 -1.50
C LYS A 190 9.17 -3.63 -1.07
N GLU A 191 9.92 -4.64 -1.49
CA GLU A 191 11.32 -4.82 -1.09
C GLU A 191 12.21 -3.63 -1.48
N ASP A 192 11.90 -2.98 -2.60
CA ASP A 192 12.63 -1.84 -3.14
C ASP A 192 12.20 -0.47 -2.56
N SER A 193 11.01 -0.39 -1.93
CA SER A 193 10.49 0.89 -1.41
C SER A 193 11.41 1.59 -0.42
N PRO A 194 12.02 0.93 0.59
CA PRO A 194 12.94 1.61 1.49
C PRO A 194 14.21 2.12 0.81
N GLN A 195 14.67 1.44 -0.24
CA GLN A 195 15.80 1.90 -1.04
C GLN A 195 15.43 3.12 -1.87
N ALA A 196 14.29 3.09 -2.56
CA ALA A 196 13.80 4.21 -3.35
C ALA A 196 13.59 5.47 -2.51
N VAL A 197 13.06 5.33 -1.29
CA VAL A 197 12.92 6.44 -0.33
C VAL A 197 14.29 7.04 0.01
N ARG A 198 15.28 6.21 0.34
CA ARG A 198 16.65 6.70 0.62
C ARG A 198 17.29 7.38 -0.57
N GLU A 199 17.08 6.89 -1.78
CA GLU A 199 17.61 7.50 -3.01
C GLU A 199 17.00 8.90 -3.23
N LEU A 200 15.68 9.05 -3.06
CA LEU A 200 15.01 10.36 -3.13
C LEU A 200 15.55 11.33 -2.07
N GLN A 201 15.71 10.87 -0.82
CA GLN A 201 16.29 11.68 0.27
C GLN A 201 17.76 12.06 -0.03
N GLY A 202 18.53 11.15 -0.63
CA GLY A 202 19.89 11.42 -1.09
C GLY A 202 19.99 12.50 -2.17
N MET A 203 18.91 12.70 -2.94
CA MET A 203 18.78 13.82 -3.89
C MET A 203 18.32 15.13 -3.24
N GLY A 204 18.12 15.16 -1.92
CA GLY A 204 17.60 16.33 -1.19
C GLY A 204 16.08 16.48 -1.27
N ILE A 205 15.36 15.46 -1.71
CA ILE A 205 13.90 15.45 -1.85
C ILE A 205 13.29 14.94 -0.55
N ARG A 206 12.33 15.68 0.01
CA ARG A 206 11.55 15.25 1.16
C ARG A 206 10.48 14.25 0.74
N VAL A 207 10.41 13.12 1.42
CA VAL A 207 9.45 12.04 1.12
C VAL A 207 8.35 12.01 2.16
N VAL A 208 7.10 12.14 1.72
CA VAL A 208 5.90 12.17 2.56
C VAL A 208 4.98 11.01 2.17
N MET A 209 4.57 10.19 3.12
CA MET A 209 3.59 9.13 2.88
C MET A 209 2.18 9.63 3.21
N LEU A 210 1.23 9.39 2.30
CA LEU A 210 -0.21 9.64 2.48
C LEU A 210 -0.96 8.33 2.60
N THR A 211 -1.89 8.23 3.57
CA THR A 211 -2.73 7.05 3.72
C THR A 211 -4.05 7.36 4.41
N GLY A 212 -5.09 6.59 4.07
CA GLY A 212 -6.37 6.57 4.80
C GLY A 212 -6.35 5.80 6.11
N ASP A 213 -5.26 5.07 6.40
CA ASP A 213 -5.13 4.28 7.62
C ASP A 213 -5.14 5.15 8.88
N ASN A 214 -5.41 4.51 10.03
CA ASN A 214 -5.24 5.16 11.32
C ASN A 214 -3.77 5.52 11.58
N GLU A 215 -3.56 6.50 12.43
CA GLU A 215 -2.23 7.08 12.71
C GLU A 215 -1.20 6.06 13.20
N ARG A 216 -1.61 5.05 13.99
CA ARG A 216 -0.73 4.02 14.54
C ARG A 216 -0.17 3.12 13.44
N THR A 217 -1.05 2.61 12.57
CA THR A 217 -0.68 1.78 11.41
C THR A 217 0.19 2.56 10.44
N ALA A 218 -0.21 3.79 10.12
CA ALA A 218 0.50 4.65 9.20
C ALA A 218 1.94 4.94 9.68
N LYS A 219 2.12 5.28 10.95
CA LYS A 219 3.45 5.52 11.54
C LYS A 219 4.33 4.27 11.52
N ALA A 220 3.77 3.09 11.78
CA ALA A 220 4.53 1.84 11.73
C ALA A 220 5.07 1.56 10.33
N ILE A 221 4.22 1.71 9.30
CA ILE A 221 4.61 1.52 7.89
C ILE A 221 5.58 2.60 7.45
N GLY A 222 5.33 3.86 7.78
CA GLY A 222 6.22 4.97 7.44
C GLY A 222 7.63 4.83 8.03
N ALA A 223 7.73 4.35 9.26
CA ALA A 223 9.02 4.06 9.89
C ALA A 223 9.76 2.91 9.20
N GLN A 224 9.07 1.86 8.76
CA GLN A 224 9.66 0.75 8.00
C GLN A 224 10.11 1.20 6.60
N ALA A 225 9.32 2.04 5.92
CA ALA A 225 9.67 2.61 4.62
C ALA A 225 10.77 3.67 4.70
N GLY A 226 10.97 4.30 5.88
CA GLY A 226 11.96 5.34 6.12
C GLY A 226 11.58 6.73 5.62
N VAL A 227 10.28 7.02 5.44
CA VAL A 227 9.80 8.33 4.98
C VAL A 227 10.00 9.43 6.03
N ASP A 228 10.13 10.69 5.58
CA ASP A 228 10.36 11.84 6.46
C ASP A 228 9.10 12.27 7.23
N GLU A 229 7.93 12.10 6.62
CA GLU A 229 6.64 12.52 7.22
C GLU A 229 5.54 11.52 6.83
N VAL A 230 4.62 11.30 7.76
CA VAL A 230 3.42 10.47 7.53
C VAL A 230 2.18 11.31 7.78
N ILE A 231 1.27 11.35 6.83
CA ILE A 231 -0.05 11.98 6.94
C ILE A 231 -1.11 10.89 6.87
N ALA A 232 -1.69 10.57 8.01
CA ALA A 232 -2.65 9.50 8.21
C ALA A 232 -4.10 9.99 8.18
N GLY A 233 -5.06 9.07 8.01
CA GLY A 233 -6.49 9.39 8.06
C GLY A 233 -6.99 10.24 6.90
N VAL A 234 -6.26 10.27 5.79
CA VAL A 234 -6.60 11.06 4.61
C VAL A 234 -7.58 10.28 3.74
N LEU A 235 -8.84 10.71 3.74
CA LEU A 235 -9.84 10.17 2.83
C LEU A 235 -9.50 10.56 1.37
N PRO A 236 -9.99 9.81 0.36
CA PRO A 236 -9.71 10.10 -1.04
C PRO A 236 -9.94 11.57 -1.41
N ASP A 237 -11.09 12.13 -1.02
CA ASP A 237 -11.44 13.54 -1.26
C ASP A 237 -10.55 14.55 -0.51
N GLY A 238 -9.85 14.09 0.53
CA GLY A 238 -8.93 14.92 1.34
C GLY A 238 -7.51 15.00 0.79
N LYS A 239 -7.11 14.09 -0.11
CA LYS A 239 -5.74 14.05 -0.66
C LYS A 239 -5.36 15.35 -1.37
N GLU A 240 -6.28 15.92 -2.15
CA GLU A 240 -6.04 17.21 -2.83
C GLU A 240 -5.69 18.33 -1.83
N ALA A 241 -6.44 18.45 -0.73
CA ALA A 241 -6.20 19.49 0.28
C ALA A 241 -4.82 19.34 0.94
N VAL A 242 -4.39 18.10 1.19
CA VAL A 242 -3.06 17.80 1.71
C VAL A 242 -1.97 18.21 0.72
N ILE A 243 -2.09 17.82 -0.56
CA ILE A 243 -1.14 18.21 -1.61
C ILE A 243 -1.08 19.72 -1.76
N ARG A 244 -2.21 20.41 -1.71
CA ARG A 244 -2.28 21.88 -1.74
C ARG A 244 -1.53 22.52 -0.56
N SER A 245 -1.65 21.94 0.63
CA SER A 245 -0.89 22.37 1.81
C SER A 245 0.61 22.15 1.65
N LEU A 246 1.02 21.00 1.10
CA LEU A 246 2.43 20.70 0.84
C LEU A 246 3.04 21.65 -0.22
N LYS A 247 2.27 22.07 -1.22
CA LYS A 247 2.70 23.07 -2.23
C LYS A 247 3.12 24.41 -1.64
N ASN A 248 2.63 24.76 -0.46
CA ASN A 248 3.09 25.96 0.25
C ASN A 248 4.50 25.82 0.83
N LYS A 249 5.00 24.57 0.92
CA LYS A 249 6.33 24.24 1.48
C LYS A 249 7.39 23.97 0.40
N GLY A 250 6.98 23.75 -0.86
CA GLY A 250 7.87 23.43 -1.97
C GLY A 250 7.13 22.85 -3.17
N ARG A 251 7.87 22.47 -4.21
CA ARG A 251 7.33 21.83 -5.42
C ARG A 251 7.04 20.37 -5.13
N VAL A 252 5.79 19.96 -5.27
CA VAL A 252 5.29 18.62 -4.91
C VAL A 252 5.04 17.81 -6.16
N ALA A 253 5.58 16.57 -6.17
CA ALA A 253 5.12 15.49 -7.04
C ALA A 253 4.33 14.49 -6.20
N MET A 254 3.15 14.09 -6.67
CA MET A 254 2.40 12.98 -6.07
C MET A 254 2.59 11.73 -6.92
N VAL A 255 2.80 10.60 -6.23
CA VAL A 255 2.94 9.27 -6.85
C VAL A 255 1.88 8.35 -6.24
N GLY A 256 1.13 7.67 -7.09
CA GLY A 256 0.10 6.72 -6.73
C GLY A 256 -0.16 5.73 -7.85
N ASP A 257 -1.04 4.77 -7.62
CA ASP A 257 -1.45 3.75 -8.60
C ASP A 257 -2.50 4.26 -9.62
N GLY A 258 -3.01 5.46 -9.43
CA GLY A 258 -3.95 6.15 -10.32
C GLY A 258 -5.42 5.78 -10.13
N ILE A 259 -5.77 4.75 -9.38
CA ILE A 259 -7.17 4.33 -9.20
C ILE A 259 -7.87 5.23 -8.17
N ASN A 260 -7.19 5.52 -7.06
CA ASN A 260 -7.73 6.33 -5.96
C ASN A 260 -7.15 7.75 -5.90
N ASP A 261 -6.25 8.11 -6.83
CA ASP A 261 -5.46 9.34 -6.81
C ASP A 261 -5.81 10.29 -7.97
N ALA A 262 -6.91 10.04 -8.67
CA ALA A 262 -7.32 10.72 -9.91
C ALA A 262 -8.22 11.96 -9.76
N PRO A 263 -8.19 12.80 -8.75
CA PRO A 263 -8.62 14.20 -8.89
C PRO A 263 -7.47 15.15 -9.17
#